data_274d002cc6ab9181296741e68f9fc811
#
_entry.id   274d002cc6ab9181296741e68f9fc811
#
_cell.length_a   1.000
_cell.length_b   1.000
_cell.length_c   1.000
_cell.angle_alpha   90.00
_cell.angle_beta   90.00
_cell.angle_gamma   90.00
#
_symmetry.space_group_name_H-M   'P 1'
#
loop_
_entity.id
_entity.type
_entity.pdbx_description
1 polymer ?
#
loop_
_entity_poly.entity_id
_entity_poly.type
_entity_poly.pdbx_seq_one_letter_code
_entity_poly.pdbx_strand_id
1 'polypeptide(L)'
;SELYFESAAMIPALITVGKTLESISKGKTTDALKSLMKLAPKKANIERNGEIVEVDIAEVQVGDIFVVKPAEAIPVDGIVLSGNSAVDESSLTGESIPVDKSEGDHVSAATMNQSGYLRAKATKVGKDTTFSEIIQMVSDASSTKAPIARIADKVSGIFVPCVIVISIVVMIGWLFVGRDLSYALERAISVLVISCPCALGLATPVAIMVGNGAGAKNGILFKTSEALENAGHIQIVALDKTGTITEGKPVVKDILPAKNEYYDELLKVACSLENKSEHPLAKAINMYGKEHVVQIEETTDFKALQGNGVQAMMHGKCIVGGSKKYMETKTSLKDASSVYNQVTQEGKTPLFFMEDDVYLGMITVADPIKKDSQEAIRQLENMGIEVVMITGDNEATANAIAHQAGVQKVY
;
A
#
# COMPACT_ATOMS: atom_id res chain seq x y z
N SER A 1 18.37 57.77 34.42
CA SER A 1 18.27 56.34 34.05
C SER A 1 16.92 56.10 33.45
N GLU A 2 16.87 56.07 32.12
CA GLU A 2 15.67 55.54 31.41
C GLU A 2 15.54 54.09 31.73
N LEU A 3 14.43 53.72 32.32
CA LEU A 3 14.12 52.34 32.66
C LEU A 3 13.48 51.66 31.44
N TYR A 4 14.17 50.72 30.82
CA TYR A 4 13.73 50.00 29.61
C TYR A 4 12.66 48.94 29.91
N PHE A 5 11.65 49.31 30.71
CA PHE A 5 10.54 48.40 31.04
C PHE A 5 9.71 47.99 29.82
N GLU A 6 9.57 48.90 28.82
CA GLU A 6 8.86 48.56 27.60
C GLU A 6 9.56 47.47 26.81
N SER A 7 10.86 47.56 26.60
CA SER A 7 11.63 46.50 25.90
C SER A 7 11.67 45.19 26.69
N ALA A 8 11.78 45.29 28.02
CA ALA A 8 11.76 44.10 28.90
C ALA A 8 10.40 43.39 28.90
N ALA A 9 9.29 44.08 28.66
CA ALA A 9 7.96 43.49 28.53
C ALA A 9 7.66 43.00 27.12
N MET A 10 8.14 43.70 26.10
CA MET A 10 7.84 43.41 24.71
C MET A 10 8.53 42.11 24.23
N ILE A 11 9.78 41.88 24.65
CA ILE A 11 10.54 40.68 24.25
C ILE A 11 9.87 39.38 24.74
N PRO A 12 9.56 39.22 26.05
CA PRO A 12 8.83 38.02 26.52
C PRO A 12 7.43 37.86 25.87
N ALA A 13 6.74 39.01 25.64
CA ALA A 13 5.43 38.99 24.98
C ALA A 13 5.53 38.43 23.55
N LEU A 14 6.49 38.89 22.74
CA LEU A 14 6.72 38.37 21.37
C LEU A 14 7.14 36.90 21.36
N ILE A 15 8.03 36.48 22.30
CA ILE A 15 8.42 35.10 22.43
C ILE A 15 7.21 34.23 22.81
N THR A 16 6.36 34.71 23.74
CA THR A 16 5.16 34.01 24.17
C THR A 16 4.14 33.88 23.05
N VAL A 17 3.94 34.94 22.27
CA VAL A 17 3.07 34.90 21.07
C VAL A 17 3.63 33.89 20.05
N GLY A 18 4.94 33.92 19.77
CA GLY A 18 5.58 32.96 18.88
C GLY A 18 5.39 31.50 19.36
N LYS A 19 5.62 31.25 20.65
CA LYS A 19 5.42 29.93 21.28
C LYS A 19 3.96 29.48 21.30
N THR A 20 3.03 30.43 21.47
CA THR A 20 1.59 30.15 21.42
C THR A 20 1.15 29.77 20.02
N LEU A 21 1.58 30.52 18.98
CA LEU A 21 1.33 30.20 17.58
C LEU A 21 1.94 28.83 17.20
N GLU A 22 3.13 28.55 17.70
CA GLU A 22 3.78 27.23 17.59
C GLU A 22 2.89 26.13 18.17
N SER A 23 2.42 26.31 19.40
CA SER A 23 1.58 25.34 20.10
C SER A 23 0.23 25.13 19.38
N ILE A 24 -0.40 26.21 18.88
CA ILE A 24 -1.63 26.15 18.11
C ILE A 24 -1.42 25.40 16.77
N SER A 25 -0.31 25.69 16.09
CA SER A 25 0.03 25.00 14.83
C SER A 25 0.27 23.52 15.03
N LYS A 26 1.01 23.15 16.09
CA LYS A 26 1.19 21.73 16.50
C LYS A 26 -0.14 21.09 16.90
N GLY A 27 -1.02 21.80 17.59
CA GLY A 27 -2.34 21.33 17.99
C GLY A 27 -3.24 21.00 16.79
N LYS A 28 -3.31 21.87 15.79
CA LYS A 28 -4.11 21.65 14.57
C LYS A 28 -3.63 20.45 13.76
N THR A 29 -2.34 20.15 13.78
CA THR A 29 -1.76 19.00 13.08
C THR A 29 -2.02 17.67 13.81
N THR A 30 -2.13 17.69 15.13
CA THR A 30 -2.60 16.52 15.89
C THR A 30 -4.10 16.25 15.72
N ASP A 31 -4.88 17.23 15.21
CA ASP A 31 -6.31 17.04 15.00
C ASP A 31 -6.65 16.06 13.87
N ALA A 32 -5.77 15.89 12.88
CA ALA A 32 -5.92 14.84 11.87
C ALA A 32 -5.78 13.44 12.50
N LEU A 33 -4.79 13.25 13.35
CA LEU A 33 -4.60 12.00 14.11
C LEU A 33 -5.74 11.76 15.09
N LYS A 34 -6.17 12.81 15.81
CA LYS A 34 -7.35 12.74 16.70
C LYS A 34 -8.63 12.45 15.95
N SER A 35 -8.78 12.93 14.71
CA SER A 35 -9.94 12.62 13.88
C SER A 35 -9.98 11.15 13.50
N LEU A 36 -8.83 10.55 13.16
CA LEU A 36 -8.73 9.11 12.96
C LEU A 36 -9.07 8.37 14.25
N MET A 37 -8.50 8.74 15.38
CA MET A 37 -8.77 8.09 16.69
C MET A 37 -10.25 8.17 17.10
N LYS A 38 -11.01 9.16 16.64
CA LYS A 38 -12.45 9.27 16.89
C LYS A 38 -13.30 8.25 16.11
N LEU A 39 -12.75 7.63 15.07
CA LEU A 39 -13.44 6.59 14.30
C LEU A 39 -13.50 5.25 15.05
N ALA A 40 -12.55 5.00 15.96
CA ALA A 40 -12.56 3.79 16.77
C ALA A 40 -13.70 3.84 17.80
N PRO A 41 -14.58 2.84 17.85
CA PRO A 41 -15.63 2.76 18.85
C PRO A 41 -15.00 2.56 20.24
N LYS A 42 -15.67 3.07 21.27
CA LYS A 42 -15.23 2.91 22.66
C LYS A 42 -15.82 1.69 23.34
N LYS A 43 -16.85 1.12 22.74
CA LYS A 43 -17.61 -0.01 23.27
C LYS A 43 -17.78 -1.07 22.21
N ALA A 44 -17.97 -2.31 22.65
CA ALA A 44 -18.21 -3.47 21.80
C ALA A 44 -19.39 -4.28 22.36
N ASN A 45 -20.21 -4.84 21.47
CA ASN A 45 -21.25 -5.79 21.83
C ASN A 45 -20.66 -7.21 21.76
N ILE A 46 -20.43 -7.86 22.90
CA ILE A 46 -19.85 -9.20 22.98
C ILE A 46 -20.92 -10.22 23.37
N GLU A 47 -20.85 -11.40 22.77
CA GLU A 47 -21.69 -12.55 23.18
C GLU A 47 -21.02 -13.27 24.35
N ARG A 48 -21.67 -13.26 25.51
CA ARG A 48 -21.27 -14.00 26.71
C ARG A 48 -22.43 -14.85 27.18
N ASN A 49 -22.24 -16.14 27.31
CA ASN A 49 -23.27 -17.11 27.76
C ASN A 49 -24.59 -17.06 26.96
N GLY A 50 -24.53 -16.72 25.67
CA GLY A 50 -25.71 -16.62 24.80
C GLY A 50 -26.45 -15.26 24.87
N GLU A 51 -25.97 -14.33 25.68
CA GLU A 51 -26.49 -12.95 25.75
C GLU A 51 -25.50 -11.95 25.19
N ILE A 52 -26.02 -10.89 24.56
CA ILE A 52 -25.19 -9.79 24.03
C ILE A 52 -25.02 -8.75 25.12
N VAL A 53 -23.80 -8.52 25.55
CA VAL A 53 -23.44 -7.55 26.60
C VAL A 53 -22.55 -6.48 25.99
N GLU A 54 -22.90 -5.21 26.24
CA GLU A 54 -22.05 -4.08 25.88
C GLU A 54 -20.92 -3.93 26.89
N VAL A 55 -19.66 -3.96 26.40
CA VAL A 55 -18.45 -3.82 27.22
C VAL A 55 -17.56 -2.70 26.70
N ASP A 56 -16.63 -2.22 27.53
CA ASP A 56 -15.57 -1.33 27.06
C ASP A 56 -14.64 -2.10 26.09
N ILE A 57 -14.16 -1.40 25.05
CA ILE A 57 -13.30 -2.03 24.05
C ILE A 57 -12.01 -2.61 24.65
N ALA A 58 -11.55 -2.04 25.77
CA ALA A 58 -10.37 -2.52 26.48
C ALA A 58 -10.57 -3.89 27.16
N GLU A 59 -11.82 -4.32 27.35
CA GLU A 59 -12.16 -5.61 27.95
C GLU A 59 -12.30 -6.75 26.93
N VAL A 60 -12.29 -6.42 25.62
CA VAL A 60 -12.39 -7.41 24.54
C VAL A 60 -11.09 -8.20 24.44
N GLN A 61 -11.23 -9.53 24.37
CA GLN A 61 -10.09 -10.44 24.25
C GLN A 61 -10.09 -11.17 22.90
N VAL A 62 -8.90 -11.61 22.48
CA VAL A 62 -8.79 -12.48 21.29
C VAL A 62 -9.59 -13.76 21.54
N GLY A 63 -10.44 -14.09 20.58
CA GLY A 63 -11.34 -15.23 20.65
C GLY A 63 -12.76 -14.89 21.10
N ASP A 64 -13.01 -13.70 21.66
CA ASP A 64 -14.37 -13.23 21.98
C ASP A 64 -15.20 -13.14 20.69
N ILE A 65 -16.49 -13.42 20.83
CA ILE A 65 -17.45 -13.25 19.74
C ILE A 65 -18.13 -11.91 19.92
N PHE A 66 -18.01 -11.06 18.90
CA PHE A 66 -18.65 -9.75 18.89
C PHE A 66 -19.69 -9.64 17.78
N VAL A 67 -20.61 -8.74 18.01
CA VAL A 67 -21.76 -8.50 17.13
C VAL A 67 -21.76 -7.04 16.69
N VAL A 68 -21.99 -6.82 15.40
CA VAL A 68 -22.07 -5.48 14.82
C VAL A 68 -23.38 -5.33 14.05
N LYS A 69 -24.19 -4.37 14.47
CA LYS A 69 -25.46 -4.03 13.82
C LYS A 69 -25.24 -3.06 12.66
N PRO A 70 -26.25 -2.87 11.79
CA PRO A 70 -26.21 -1.83 10.77
C PRO A 70 -25.89 -0.46 11.35
N ALA A 71 -25.06 0.32 10.66
CA ALA A 71 -24.57 1.64 11.05
C ALA A 71 -23.71 1.66 12.34
N GLU A 72 -23.19 0.52 12.79
CA GLU A 72 -22.21 0.45 13.87
C GLU A 72 -20.79 0.27 13.33
N ALA A 73 -19.81 0.87 14.01
CA ALA A 73 -18.40 0.65 13.69
C ALA A 73 -17.94 -0.71 14.24
N ILE A 74 -17.10 -1.39 13.49
CA ILE A 74 -16.50 -2.67 13.89
C ILE A 74 -15.48 -2.40 15.01
N PRO A 75 -15.63 -3.09 16.18
CA PRO A 75 -14.85 -2.73 17.36
C PRO A 75 -13.40 -3.20 17.32
N VAL A 76 -13.14 -4.41 16.81
CA VAL A 76 -11.83 -5.04 16.78
C VAL A 76 -11.66 -5.84 15.49
N ASP A 77 -10.44 -6.23 15.13
CA ASP A 77 -10.24 -7.09 13.97
C ASP A 77 -10.78 -8.50 14.23
N GLY A 78 -11.43 -9.09 13.24
CA GLY A 78 -12.04 -10.39 13.40
C GLY A 78 -12.29 -11.13 12.08
N ILE A 79 -12.82 -12.34 12.22
CA ILE A 79 -13.32 -13.18 11.13
C ILE A 79 -14.82 -13.38 11.33
N VAL A 80 -15.59 -13.14 10.27
CA VAL A 80 -17.04 -13.31 10.26
C VAL A 80 -17.38 -14.79 10.48
N LEU A 81 -18.19 -15.08 11.49
CA LEU A 81 -18.72 -16.40 11.78
C LEU A 81 -20.09 -16.63 11.15
N SER A 82 -20.90 -15.58 11.04
CA SER A 82 -22.22 -15.62 10.40
C SER A 82 -22.71 -14.21 10.09
N GLY A 83 -23.57 -14.09 9.09
CA GLY A 83 -24.14 -12.84 8.60
C GLY A 83 -23.48 -12.40 7.28
N ASN A 84 -24.19 -11.52 6.56
CA ASN A 84 -23.71 -10.89 5.34
C ASN A 84 -23.98 -9.39 5.43
N SER A 85 -22.99 -8.58 5.06
CA SER A 85 -23.14 -7.13 5.05
C SER A 85 -22.16 -6.46 4.12
N ALA A 86 -22.52 -5.28 3.66
CA ALA A 86 -21.59 -4.34 3.05
C ALA A 86 -20.87 -3.54 4.14
N VAL A 87 -19.55 -3.54 4.14
CA VAL A 87 -18.70 -2.82 5.09
C VAL A 87 -17.95 -1.72 4.38
N ASP A 88 -18.08 -0.50 4.87
CA ASP A 88 -17.31 0.65 4.41
C ASP A 88 -15.92 0.63 5.06
N GLU A 89 -14.92 0.30 4.27
CA GLU A 89 -13.51 0.25 4.66
C GLU A 89 -12.74 1.53 4.27
N SER A 90 -13.43 2.59 3.83
CA SER A 90 -12.82 3.84 3.35
C SER A 90 -11.92 4.51 4.39
N SER A 91 -12.18 4.30 5.68
CA SER A 91 -11.32 4.77 6.78
C SER A 91 -9.92 4.15 6.78
N LEU A 92 -9.74 2.97 6.17
CA LEU A 92 -8.48 2.23 6.09
C LEU A 92 -7.89 2.25 4.68
N THR A 93 -8.73 2.04 3.66
CA THR A 93 -8.30 1.86 2.27
C THR A 93 -8.37 3.16 1.45
N GLY A 94 -9.18 4.12 1.88
CA GLY A 94 -9.51 5.32 1.11
C GLY A 94 -10.55 5.08 -0.01
N GLU A 95 -10.97 3.83 -0.24
CA GLU A 95 -11.96 3.48 -1.26
C GLU A 95 -13.38 3.68 -0.72
N SER A 96 -14.21 4.45 -1.43
CA SER A 96 -15.58 4.78 -1.00
C SER A 96 -16.61 3.71 -1.33
N ILE A 97 -16.23 2.64 -2.04
CA ILE A 97 -17.14 1.56 -2.40
C ILE A 97 -17.14 0.53 -1.26
N PRO A 98 -18.30 0.27 -0.62
CA PRO A 98 -18.38 -0.74 0.41
C PRO A 98 -18.04 -2.14 -0.11
N VAL A 99 -17.40 -2.93 0.73
CA VAL A 99 -16.98 -4.30 0.43
C VAL A 99 -17.95 -5.28 1.06
N ASP A 100 -18.49 -6.20 0.26
CA ASP A 100 -19.36 -7.26 0.77
C ASP A 100 -18.54 -8.24 1.63
N LYS A 101 -19.04 -8.52 2.82
CA LYS A 101 -18.46 -9.47 3.79
C LYS A 101 -19.45 -10.58 4.10
N SER A 102 -18.94 -11.80 4.09
CA SER A 102 -19.65 -13.05 4.36
C SER A 102 -18.88 -13.94 5.35
N GLU A 103 -19.42 -15.08 5.70
CA GLU A 103 -18.77 -16.06 6.58
C GLU A 103 -17.37 -16.43 6.09
N GLY A 104 -16.38 -16.33 6.97
CA GLY A 104 -14.96 -16.56 6.70
C GLY A 104 -14.16 -15.33 6.31
N ASP A 105 -14.81 -14.21 6.01
CA ASP A 105 -14.13 -12.98 5.62
C ASP A 105 -13.56 -12.22 6.82
N HIS A 106 -12.46 -11.51 6.58
CA HIS A 106 -11.85 -10.63 7.57
C HIS A 106 -12.58 -9.28 7.65
N VAL A 107 -12.75 -8.79 8.88
CA VAL A 107 -13.25 -7.45 9.17
C VAL A 107 -12.26 -6.71 10.07
N SER A 108 -12.11 -5.42 9.85
CA SER A 108 -11.11 -4.58 10.52
C SER A 108 -11.74 -3.55 11.44
N ALA A 109 -11.08 -3.27 12.56
CA ALA A 109 -11.49 -2.25 13.52
C ALA A 109 -11.65 -0.86 12.84
N ALA A 110 -12.60 -0.06 13.35
CA ALA A 110 -12.90 1.29 12.88
C ALA A 110 -13.46 1.38 11.44
N THR A 111 -13.82 0.26 10.80
CA THR A 111 -14.63 0.25 9.58
C THR A 111 -16.12 0.26 9.93
N MET A 112 -16.97 0.69 9.00
CA MET A 112 -18.40 0.90 9.27
C MET A 112 -19.25 -0.18 8.63
N ASN A 113 -20.01 -0.91 9.45
CA ASN A 113 -20.99 -1.88 8.97
C ASN A 113 -22.22 -1.14 8.43
N GLN A 114 -22.58 -1.30 7.16
CA GLN A 114 -23.64 -0.48 6.55
C GLN A 114 -25.03 -1.11 6.59
N SER A 115 -25.15 -2.38 6.28
CA SER A 115 -26.49 -2.93 5.95
C SER A 115 -26.93 -4.15 6.76
N GLY A 116 -26.06 -5.11 6.99
CA GLY A 116 -26.40 -6.40 7.59
C GLY A 116 -26.01 -6.50 9.07
N TYR A 117 -26.34 -7.62 9.66
CA TYR A 117 -25.92 -8.01 10.99
C TYR A 117 -24.71 -8.95 10.85
N LEU A 118 -23.61 -8.61 11.50
CA LEU A 118 -22.40 -9.41 11.48
C LEU A 118 -22.11 -9.98 12.87
N ARG A 119 -21.80 -11.25 12.93
CA ARG A 119 -21.29 -11.95 14.11
C ARG A 119 -19.89 -12.42 13.78
N ALA A 120 -18.87 -11.92 14.48
CA ALA A 120 -17.48 -12.19 14.17
C ALA A 120 -16.68 -12.57 15.41
N LYS A 121 -15.59 -13.32 15.22
CA LYS A 121 -14.65 -13.72 16.26
C LYS A 121 -13.45 -12.81 16.24
N ALA A 122 -13.10 -12.21 17.37
CA ALA A 122 -11.95 -11.33 17.53
C ALA A 122 -10.63 -12.07 17.27
N THR A 123 -9.81 -11.53 16.38
CA THR A 123 -8.49 -12.06 16.03
C THR A 123 -7.35 -11.18 16.53
N LYS A 124 -7.57 -9.84 16.53
CA LYS A 124 -6.63 -8.86 17.09
C LYS A 124 -7.40 -7.84 17.90
N VAL A 125 -6.85 -7.42 19.04
CA VAL A 125 -7.51 -6.48 19.97
C VAL A 125 -6.55 -5.40 20.45
N GLY A 126 -7.08 -4.28 20.92
CA GLY A 126 -6.31 -3.20 21.53
C GLY A 126 -5.27 -2.61 20.59
N LYS A 127 -4.00 -2.66 20.97
CA LYS A 127 -2.88 -2.08 20.21
C LYS A 127 -2.53 -2.87 18.95
N ASP A 128 -2.90 -4.14 18.90
CA ASP A 128 -2.55 -5.04 17.81
C ASP A 128 -3.59 -5.02 16.67
N THR A 129 -4.67 -4.23 16.79
CA THR A 129 -5.63 -4.05 15.70
C THR A 129 -4.98 -3.31 14.54
N THR A 130 -5.37 -3.65 13.30
CA THR A 130 -4.89 -3.01 12.07
C THR A 130 -5.01 -1.48 12.15
N PHE A 131 -6.11 -0.99 12.69
CA PHE A 131 -6.33 0.44 12.89
C PHE A 131 -5.36 1.07 13.89
N SER A 132 -5.07 0.40 15.00
CA SER A 132 -4.09 0.87 15.99
C SER A 132 -2.67 0.86 15.43
N GLU A 133 -2.30 -0.14 14.65
CA GLU A 133 -1.01 -0.21 13.94
C GLU A 133 -0.86 0.98 12.98
N ILE A 134 -1.91 1.37 12.24
CA ILE A 134 -1.91 2.54 11.37
C ILE A 134 -1.68 3.83 12.17
N ILE A 135 -2.42 4.03 13.26
CA ILE A 135 -2.24 5.19 14.14
C ILE A 135 -0.81 5.26 14.67
N GLN A 136 -0.25 4.13 15.09
CA GLN A 136 1.12 4.05 15.58
C GLN A 136 2.13 4.41 14.49
N MET A 137 1.97 3.87 13.27
CA MET A 137 2.84 4.22 12.13
C MET A 137 2.82 5.71 11.82
N VAL A 138 1.65 6.34 11.81
CA VAL A 138 1.53 7.80 11.57
C VAL A 138 2.18 8.59 12.70
N SER A 139 2.04 8.16 13.96
CA SER A 139 2.67 8.76 15.12
C SER A 139 4.19 8.65 15.05
N ASP A 140 4.71 7.46 14.76
CA ASP A 140 6.16 7.19 14.66
C ASP A 140 6.78 7.95 13.48
N ALA A 141 6.12 7.96 12.33
CA ALA A 141 6.55 8.75 11.18
C ALA A 141 6.64 10.24 11.53
N SER A 142 5.69 10.76 12.30
CA SER A 142 5.67 12.17 12.72
C SER A 142 6.74 12.49 13.79
N SER A 143 7.21 11.50 14.53
CA SER A 143 8.24 11.65 15.58
C SER A 143 9.66 11.61 15.02
N THR A 144 9.86 11.03 13.84
CA THR A 144 11.20 10.94 13.21
C THR A 144 11.62 12.29 12.63
N LYS A 145 12.90 12.66 12.79
CA LYS A 145 13.45 13.88 12.21
C LYS A 145 13.74 13.70 10.72
N ALA A 146 13.10 14.50 9.90
CA ALA A 146 13.40 14.58 8.47
C ALA A 146 14.84 15.05 8.20
N PRO A 147 15.48 14.68 7.08
CA PRO A 147 16.82 15.13 6.69
C PRO A 147 16.98 16.65 6.71
N ILE A 148 16.00 17.38 6.20
CA ILE A 148 16.00 18.85 6.21
C ILE A 148 15.98 19.43 7.62
N ALA A 149 15.31 18.79 8.58
CA ALA A 149 15.33 19.20 9.98
C ALA A 149 16.74 19.04 10.60
N ARG A 150 17.46 17.95 10.25
CA ARG A 150 18.84 17.73 10.67
C ARG A 150 19.78 18.80 10.11
N ILE A 151 19.58 19.24 8.86
CA ILE A 151 20.32 20.35 8.25
C ILE A 151 20.04 21.65 9.00
N ALA A 152 18.76 21.93 9.29
CA ALA A 152 18.36 23.11 10.07
C ALA A 152 18.98 23.14 11.47
N ASP A 153 19.02 21.98 12.19
CA ASP A 153 19.68 21.85 13.47
C ASP A 153 21.20 22.13 13.37
N LYS A 154 21.86 21.62 12.31
CA LYS A 154 23.31 21.85 12.07
C LYS A 154 23.62 23.32 11.77
N VAL A 155 22.80 23.94 10.93
CA VAL A 155 22.93 25.37 10.61
C VAL A 155 22.74 26.20 11.88
N SER A 156 21.71 25.93 12.67
CA SER A 156 21.46 26.59 13.94
C SER A 156 22.61 26.42 14.95
N GLY A 157 23.22 25.23 14.97
CA GLY A 157 24.39 24.93 15.83
C GLY A 157 25.63 25.78 15.55
N ILE A 158 25.76 26.30 14.32
CA ILE A 158 26.83 27.23 13.93
C ILE A 158 26.37 28.67 14.09
N PHE A 159 25.14 28.95 13.62
CA PHE A 159 24.57 30.29 13.58
C PHE A 159 24.43 30.93 14.96
N VAL A 160 23.90 30.18 15.93
CA VAL A 160 23.68 30.69 17.29
C VAL A 160 24.97 31.14 17.98
N PRO A 161 26.09 30.36 18.03
CA PRO A 161 27.36 30.84 18.53
C PRO A 161 27.89 32.08 17.79
N CYS A 162 27.76 32.14 16.47
CA CYS A 162 28.19 33.32 15.71
C CYS A 162 27.41 34.58 16.11
N VAL A 163 26.10 34.47 16.28
CA VAL A 163 25.25 35.58 16.72
C VAL A 163 25.59 36.03 18.14
N ILE A 164 25.91 35.10 19.05
CA ILE A 164 26.37 35.44 20.39
C ILE A 164 27.67 36.24 20.34
N VAL A 165 28.64 35.81 19.51
CA VAL A 165 29.89 36.54 19.34
C VAL A 165 29.64 37.95 18.78
N ILE A 166 28.79 38.09 17.74
CA ILE A 166 28.43 39.40 17.18
C ILE A 166 27.77 40.29 18.25
N SER A 167 26.85 39.73 19.04
CA SER A 167 26.21 40.45 20.15
C SER A 167 27.23 41.00 21.17
N ILE A 168 28.20 40.18 21.55
CA ILE A 168 29.29 40.59 22.46
C ILE A 168 30.13 41.70 21.83
N VAL A 169 30.49 41.56 20.54
CA VAL A 169 31.26 42.58 19.82
C VAL A 169 30.50 43.91 19.75
N VAL A 170 29.21 43.85 19.48
CA VAL A 170 28.34 45.06 19.48
C VAL A 170 28.28 45.73 20.86
N MET A 171 28.15 44.91 21.92
CA MET A 171 28.16 45.40 23.28
C MET A 171 29.50 46.13 23.62
N ILE A 172 30.62 45.47 23.34
CA ILE A 172 31.94 46.06 23.57
C ILE A 172 32.15 47.34 22.73
N GLY A 173 31.77 47.30 21.46
CA GLY A 173 31.87 48.48 20.58
C GLY A 173 31.15 49.71 21.11
N TRP A 174 29.92 49.56 21.60
CA TRP A 174 29.18 50.68 22.19
C TRP A 174 29.79 51.16 23.51
N LEU A 175 30.38 50.29 24.32
CA LEU A 175 31.12 50.70 25.53
C LEU A 175 32.35 51.51 25.16
N PHE A 176 33.09 51.14 24.09
CA PHE A 176 34.25 51.92 23.63
C PHE A 176 33.88 53.32 23.09
N VAL A 177 32.69 53.46 22.50
CA VAL A 177 32.13 54.75 22.01
C VAL A 177 31.68 55.62 23.20
N GLY A 178 31.81 55.16 24.44
CA GLY A 178 31.48 55.94 25.65
C GLY A 178 30.00 55.89 26.00
N ARG A 179 29.24 54.94 25.53
CA ARG A 179 27.85 54.74 25.96
C ARG A 179 27.81 53.97 27.27
N ASP A 180 26.76 54.19 28.03
CA ASP A 180 26.53 53.49 29.27
C ASP A 180 26.22 52.00 29.05
N LEU A 181 26.39 51.17 30.08
CA LEU A 181 26.19 49.73 30.00
C LEU A 181 24.77 49.33 29.62
N SER A 182 23.79 50.11 30.08
CA SER A 182 22.36 49.85 29.75
C SER A 182 22.10 49.95 28.27
N TYR A 183 22.62 50.99 27.60
CA TYR A 183 22.48 51.17 26.15
C TYR A 183 23.22 50.09 25.36
N ALA A 184 24.46 49.74 25.76
CA ALA A 184 25.23 48.70 25.09
C ALA A 184 24.58 47.32 25.22
N LEU A 185 24.02 47.00 26.39
CA LEU A 185 23.32 45.76 26.65
C LEU A 185 22.00 45.62 25.83
N GLU A 186 21.23 46.73 25.73
CA GLU A 186 20.01 46.74 24.92
C GLU A 186 20.31 46.41 23.46
N ARG A 187 21.36 46.98 22.86
CA ARG A 187 21.76 46.71 21.49
C ARG A 187 22.24 45.27 21.28
N ALA A 188 22.99 44.75 22.24
CA ALA A 188 23.44 43.35 22.24
C ALA A 188 22.24 42.37 22.31
N ILE A 189 21.28 42.63 23.18
CA ILE A 189 20.06 41.83 23.30
C ILE A 189 19.24 41.92 22.04
N SER A 190 19.11 43.11 21.42
CA SER A 190 18.40 43.28 20.14
C SER A 190 18.98 42.41 19.05
N VAL A 191 20.30 42.28 18.94
CA VAL A 191 20.96 41.37 17.99
C VAL A 191 20.55 39.91 18.23
N LEU A 192 20.54 39.46 19.48
CA LEU A 192 20.17 38.09 19.87
C LEU A 192 18.69 37.79 19.51
N VAL A 193 17.78 38.73 19.79
CA VAL A 193 16.31 38.54 19.56
C VAL A 193 15.99 38.50 18.10
N ILE A 194 16.52 39.46 17.29
CA ILE A 194 16.27 39.54 15.85
C ILE A 194 16.81 38.29 15.12
N SER A 195 17.93 37.77 15.61
CA SER A 195 18.61 36.63 15.00
C SER A 195 18.05 35.25 15.40
N CYS A 196 16.89 35.19 16.06
CA CYS A 196 16.30 33.92 16.46
C CYS A 196 15.87 33.08 15.24
N PRO A 197 16.41 31.87 15.00
CA PRO A 197 15.98 31.01 13.91
C PRO A 197 14.71 30.19 14.26
N CYS A 198 13.81 30.78 15.06
CA CYS A 198 12.65 30.08 15.62
C CYS A 198 11.73 29.49 14.56
N ALA A 199 11.55 30.20 13.42
CA ALA A 199 10.74 29.72 12.31
C ALA A 199 11.34 28.46 11.62
N LEU A 200 12.67 28.37 11.54
CA LEU A 200 13.35 27.26 10.90
C LEU A 200 13.12 25.93 11.66
N GLY A 201 13.15 25.97 12.98
CA GLY A 201 12.91 24.82 13.83
C GLY A 201 11.46 24.32 13.82
N LEU A 202 10.51 25.16 13.37
CA LEU A 202 9.10 24.88 13.40
C LEU A 202 8.53 24.45 12.05
N ALA A 203 9.01 25.02 10.96
CA ALA A 203 8.44 24.86 9.63
C ALA A 203 8.43 23.38 9.19
N THR A 204 9.55 22.68 9.39
CA THR A 204 9.70 21.27 8.95
C THR A 204 8.80 20.30 9.72
N PRO A 205 8.77 20.27 11.07
CA PRO A 205 7.84 19.38 11.78
C PRO A 205 6.36 19.63 11.43
N VAL A 206 5.96 20.86 11.24
CA VAL A 206 4.59 21.20 10.83
C VAL A 206 4.29 20.66 9.43
N ALA A 207 5.18 20.89 8.47
CA ALA A 207 5.02 20.39 7.11
C ALA A 207 4.92 18.85 7.05
N ILE A 208 5.79 18.15 7.77
CA ILE A 208 5.77 16.68 7.88
C ILE A 208 4.46 16.18 8.48
N MET A 209 4.00 16.79 9.57
CA MET A 209 2.73 16.39 10.19
C MET A 209 1.52 16.62 9.27
N VAL A 210 1.49 17.76 8.56
CA VAL A 210 0.44 18.03 7.57
C VAL A 210 0.48 17.03 6.43
N GLY A 211 1.69 16.74 5.91
CA GLY A 211 1.90 15.77 4.84
C GLY A 211 1.46 14.35 5.25
N ASN A 212 1.89 13.89 6.42
CA ASN A 212 1.47 12.59 6.96
C ASN A 212 -0.06 12.52 7.19
N GLY A 213 -0.65 13.61 7.73
CA GLY A 213 -2.09 13.67 7.94
C GLY A 213 -2.89 13.67 6.62
N ALA A 214 -2.41 14.36 5.59
CA ALA A 214 -2.99 14.33 4.26
C ALA A 214 -2.84 12.94 3.60
N GLY A 215 -1.65 12.34 3.71
CA GLY A 215 -1.40 10.98 3.25
C GLY A 215 -2.35 9.98 3.89
N ALA A 216 -2.43 9.96 5.22
CA ALA A 216 -3.28 9.04 5.97
C ALA A 216 -4.77 9.15 5.58
N LYS A 217 -5.29 10.37 5.34
CA LYS A 217 -6.66 10.59 4.85
C LYS A 217 -6.92 9.99 3.46
N ASN A 218 -5.88 9.77 2.67
CA ASN A 218 -5.95 9.16 1.35
C ASN A 218 -5.43 7.72 1.34
N GLY A 219 -5.36 7.05 2.51
CA GLY A 219 -4.87 5.67 2.62
C GLY A 219 -3.37 5.50 2.43
N ILE A 220 -2.58 6.60 2.39
CA ILE A 220 -1.13 6.57 2.19
C ILE A 220 -0.42 6.73 3.53
N LEU A 221 0.37 5.73 3.92
CA LEU A 221 1.11 5.71 5.18
C LEU A 221 2.61 5.76 4.94
N PHE A 222 3.25 6.82 5.43
CA PHE A 222 4.70 6.95 5.42
C PHE A 222 5.29 6.39 6.71
N LYS A 223 6.27 5.50 6.62
CA LYS A 223 6.94 4.91 7.79
C LYS A 223 7.86 5.89 8.52
N THR A 224 8.38 6.90 7.82
CA THR A 224 9.30 7.89 8.36
C THR A 224 9.09 9.26 7.71
N SER A 225 9.47 10.33 8.40
CA SER A 225 9.51 11.69 7.82
C SER A 225 10.46 11.78 6.61
N GLU A 226 11.53 10.97 6.59
CA GLU A 226 12.46 10.87 5.47
C GLU A 226 11.79 10.27 4.23
N ALA A 227 10.94 9.25 4.40
CA ALA A 227 10.18 8.66 3.31
C ALA A 227 9.21 9.67 2.68
N LEU A 228 8.54 10.49 3.51
CA LEU A 228 7.66 11.56 3.02
C LEU A 228 8.46 12.64 2.26
N GLU A 229 9.61 13.08 2.78
CA GLU A 229 10.47 14.07 2.11
C GLU A 229 10.97 13.54 0.77
N ASN A 230 11.47 12.29 0.74
CA ASN A 230 11.99 11.65 -0.46
C ASN A 230 10.90 11.40 -1.50
N ALA A 231 9.65 11.15 -1.10
CA ALA A 231 8.53 10.99 -2.02
C ALA A 231 8.33 12.20 -2.95
N GLY A 232 8.66 13.40 -2.47
CA GLY A 232 8.64 14.63 -3.28
C GLY A 232 9.77 14.76 -4.30
N HIS A 233 10.78 13.88 -4.25
CA HIS A 233 11.97 13.91 -5.10
C HIS A 233 12.17 12.64 -5.95
N ILE A 234 11.13 11.81 -6.05
CA ILE A 234 11.16 10.59 -6.86
C ILE A 234 11.32 10.97 -8.34
N GLN A 235 12.28 10.33 -9.01
CA GLN A 235 12.54 10.48 -10.42
C GLN A 235 12.14 9.25 -11.23
N ILE A 236 12.18 8.07 -10.60
CA ILE A 236 11.85 6.80 -11.23
C ILE A 236 10.94 6.00 -10.30
N VAL A 237 9.86 5.46 -10.85
CA VAL A 237 8.97 4.52 -10.18
C VAL A 237 9.06 3.18 -10.89
N ALA A 238 9.49 2.15 -10.17
CA ALA A 238 9.51 0.79 -10.66
C ALA A 238 8.25 0.06 -10.16
N LEU A 239 7.40 -0.37 -11.10
CA LEU A 239 6.16 -1.07 -10.82
C LEU A 239 6.31 -2.55 -11.16
N ASP A 240 5.94 -3.41 -10.22
CA ASP A 240 5.74 -4.82 -10.53
C ASP A 240 4.54 -4.97 -11.48
N LYS A 241 4.61 -5.95 -12.40
CA LYS A 241 3.52 -6.24 -13.32
C LYS A 241 2.32 -6.82 -12.58
N THR A 242 2.52 -7.94 -11.87
CA THR A 242 1.45 -8.80 -11.37
C THR A 242 0.79 -8.25 -10.10
N GLY A 243 -0.52 -8.01 -10.16
CA GLY A 243 -1.27 -7.46 -9.02
C GLY A 243 -1.04 -5.96 -8.77
N THR A 244 -0.10 -5.32 -9.48
CA THR A 244 0.17 -3.87 -9.42
C THR A 244 -0.35 -3.18 -10.69
N ILE A 245 0.25 -3.43 -11.85
CA ILE A 245 -0.25 -2.94 -13.14
C ILE A 245 -1.46 -3.77 -13.60
N THR A 246 -1.44 -5.08 -13.33
CA THR A 246 -2.49 -6.01 -13.63
C THR A 246 -3.31 -6.37 -12.40
N GLU A 247 -4.47 -7.02 -12.58
CA GLU A 247 -5.37 -7.39 -11.48
C GLU A 247 -4.82 -8.49 -10.57
N GLY A 248 -3.79 -9.25 -11.02
CA GLY A 248 -3.28 -10.42 -10.32
C GLY A 248 -4.24 -11.61 -10.37
N LYS A 249 -5.21 -11.57 -11.27
CA LYS A 249 -6.24 -12.59 -11.48
C LYS A 249 -6.19 -13.06 -12.94
N PRO A 250 -5.29 -13.98 -13.29
CA PRO A 250 -5.21 -14.50 -14.65
C PRO A 250 -6.54 -15.13 -15.08
N VAL A 251 -6.91 -14.93 -16.33
CA VAL A 251 -8.12 -15.51 -16.96
C VAL A 251 -7.75 -16.17 -18.28
N VAL A 252 -8.46 -17.25 -18.62
CA VAL A 252 -8.33 -17.89 -19.94
C VAL A 252 -8.85 -16.93 -21.01
N LYS A 253 -8.07 -16.74 -22.08
CA LYS A 253 -8.40 -15.87 -23.20
C LYS A 253 -8.79 -16.66 -24.44
N ASP A 254 -7.97 -17.60 -24.86
CA ASP A 254 -8.22 -18.41 -26.05
C ASP A 254 -7.95 -19.88 -25.75
N ILE A 255 -8.71 -20.72 -26.43
CA ILE A 255 -8.49 -22.15 -26.49
C ILE A 255 -8.20 -22.50 -27.95
N LEU A 256 -6.99 -22.97 -28.22
CA LEU A 256 -6.42 -23.15 -29.54
C LEU A 256 -6.04 -24.62 -29.74
N PRO A 257 -7.01 -25.48 -30.11
CA PRO A 257 -6.73 -26.89 -30.32
C PRO A 257 -5.85 -27.08 -31.56
N ALA A 258 -4.99 -28.07 -31.55
CA ALA A 258 -4.16 -28.43 -32.72
C ALA A 258 -5.00 -28.87 -33.91
N LYS A 259 -6.14 -29.51 -33.61
CA LYS A 259 -7.21 -29.84 -34.57
C LYS A 259 -8.55 -29.59 -33.91
N ASN A 260 -9.55 -29.16 -34.66
CA ASN A 260 -10.88 -28.86 -34.12
C ASN A 260 -11.48 -30.02 -33.29
N GLU A 261 -11.21 -31.26 -33.68
CA GLU A 261 -11.66 -32.47 -32.99
C GLU A 261 -11.06 -32.64 -31.60
N TYR A 262 -9.97 -31.94 -31.27
CA TYR A 262 -9.28 -32.01 -29.96
C TYR A 262 -9.78 -30.94 -28.98
N TYR A 263 -10.78 -30.12 -29.30
CA TYR A 263 -11.23 -29.04 -28.43
C TYR A 263 -11.65 -29.51 -27.03
N ASP A 264 -12.57 -30.49 -27.00
CA ASP A 264 -13.09 -31.02 -25.72
C ASP A 264 -12.04 -31.81 -24.97
N GLU A 265 -11.17 -32.55 -25.66
CA GLU A 265 -10.10 -33.33 -25.05
C GLU A 265 -9.01 -32.39 -24.47
N LEU A 266 -8.65 -31.32 -25.17
CA LEU A 266 -7.73 -30.29 -24.69
C LEU A 266 -8.23 -29.68 -23.38
N LEU A 267 -9.48 -29.30 -23.30
CA LEU A 267 -10.08 -28.72 -22.09
C LEU A 267 -10.13 -29.74 -20.95
N LYS A 268 -10.55 -30.97 -21.23
CA LYS A 268 -10.62 -32.05 -20.24
C LYS A 268 -9.24 -32.35 -19.66
N VAL A 269 -8.23 -32.55 -20.51
CA VAL A 269 -6.85 -32.81 -20.11
C VAL A 269 -6.29 -31.64 -19.31
N ALA A 270 -6.45 -30.41 -19.78
CA ALA A 270 -5.96 -29.22 -19.10
C ALA A 270 -6.58 -29.03 -17.71
N CYS A 271 -7.90 -29.10 -17.59
CA CYS A 271 -8.60 -28.96 -16.31
C CYS A 271 -8.26 -30.10 -15.35
N SER A 272 -8.20 -31.36 -15.83
CA SER A 272 -7.86 -32.52 -14.99
C SER A 272 -6.43 -32.46 -14.49
N LEU A 273 -5.48 -32.05 -15.33
CA LEU A 273 -4.07 -31.92 -14.99
C LEU A 273 -3.83 -30.77 -13.99
N GLU A 274 -4.41 -29.59 -14.27
CA GLU A 274 -4.20 -28.40 -13.45
C GLU A 274 -5.04 -28.38 -12.16
N ASN A 275 -5.97 -29.31 -12.00
CA ASN A 275 -6.80 -29.39 -10.78
C ASN A 275 -5.99 -29.64 -9.50
N LYS A 276 -4.80 -30.23 -9.63
CA LYS A 276 -3.86 -30.47 -8.51
C LYS A 276 -2.76 -29.43 -8.39
N SER A 277 -2.73 -28.44 -9.26
CA SER A 277 -1.74 -27.37 -9.28
C SER A 277 -2.24 -26.13 -8.54
N GLU A 278 -1.41 -25.55 -7.69
CA GLU A 278 -1.72 -24.28 -6.98
C GLU A 278 -1.24 -23.03 -7.75
N HIS A 279 -0.66 -23.22 -8.92
CA HIS A 279 -0.14 -22.12 -9.72
C HIS A 279 -1.27 -21.17 -10.15
N PRO A 280 -1.07 -19.83 -10.18
CA PRO A 280 -2.11 -18.88 -10.60
C PRO A 280 -2.71 -19.16 -11.99
N LEU A 281 -1.90 -19.62 -12.94
CA LEU A 281 -2.37 -20.00 -14.28
C LEU A 281 -3.27 -21.24 -14.25
N ALA A 282 -2.98 -22.21 -13.38
CA ALA A 282 -3.82 -23.39 -13.15
C ALA A 282 -5.19 -23.01 -12.59
N LYS A 283 -5.22 -22.05 -11.65
CA LYS A 283 -6.48 -21.55 -11.10
C LYS A 283 -7.35 -20.92 -12.18
N ALA A 284 -6.77 -20.18 -13.13
CA ALA A 284 -7.49 -19.61 -14.26
C ALA A 284 -8.14 -20.70 -15.15
N ILE A 285 -7.39 -21.77 -15.47
CA ILE A 285 -7.90 -22.89 -16.27
C ILE A 285 -9.03 -23.62 -15.51
N ASN A 286 -8.85 -23.86 -14.21
CA ASN A 286 -9.86 -24.52 -13.40
C ASN A 286 -11.13 -23.69 -13.20
N MET A 287 -11.02 -22.38 -13.09
CA MET A 287 -12.19 -21.48 -13.07
C MET A 287 -12.95 -21.56 -14.39
N TYR A 288 -12.23 -21.45 -15.51
CA TYR A 288 -12.83 -21.59 -16.84
C TYR A 288 -13.54 -22.93 -17.01
N GLY A 289 -12.90 -24.03 -16.57
CA GLY A 289 -13.48 -25.36 -16.62
C GLY A 289 -14.76 -25.49 -15.81
N LYS A 290 -14.83 -24.88 -14.62
CA LYS A 290 -16.05 -24.84 -13.80
C LYS A 290 -17.18 -24.05 -14.46
N GLU A 291 -16.90 -22.89 -15.03
CA GLU A 291 -17.87 -22.04 -15.72
C GLU A 291 -18.46 -22.73 -16.96
N HIS A 292 -17.66 -23.54 -17.66
CA HIS A 292 -18.06 -24.26 -18.88
C HIS A 292 -18.45 -25.72 -18.62
N VAL A 293 -18.59 -26.10 -17.33
CA VAL A 293 -19.02 -27.44 -16.91
C VAL A 293 -18.17 -28.56 -17.54
N VAL A 294 -16.85 -28.33 -17.62
CA VAL A 294 -15.90 -29.31 -18.14
C VAL A 294 -15.79 -30.48 -17.16
N GLN A 295 -15.90 -31.72 -17.66
CA GLN A 295 -15.71 -32.90 -16.84
C GLN A 295 -14.25 -33.06 -16.45
N ILE A 296 -13.98 -33.03 -15.14
CA ILE A 296 -12.65 -33.21 -14.56
C ILE A 296 -12.48 -34.70 -14.22
N GLU A 297 -11.43 -35.31 -14.75
CA GLU A 297 -11.10 -36.71 -14.51
C GLU A 297 -10.05 -36.84 -13.40
N GLU A 298 -10.06 -37.97 -12.70
CA GLU A 298 -9.08 -38.24 -11.67
C GLU A 298 -7.70 -38.54 -12.27
N THR A 299 -6.67 -37.86 -11.73
CA THR A 299 -5.28 -38.05 -12.18
C THR A 299 -4.44 -38.67 -11.09
N THR A 300 -3.50 -39.52 -11.47
CA THR A 300 -2.49 -40.16 -10.58
C THR A 300 -1.09 -39.66 -10.95
N ASP A 301 -0.12 -39.95 -10.11
CA ASP A 301 1.30 -39.63 -10.33
C ASP A 301 1.60 -38.19 -10.73
N PHE A 302 0.84 -37.24 -10.16
CA PHE A 302 1.02 -35.80 -10.41
C PHE A 302 2.43 -35.36 -9.99
N LYS A 303 3.13 -34.67 -10.91
CA LYS A 303 4.47 -34.12 -10.70
C LYS A 303 4.54 -32.69 -11.23
N ALA A 304 4.94 -31.75 -10.38
CA ALA A 304 5.33 -30.41 -10.81
C ALA A 304 6.78 -30.46 -11.31
N LEU A 305 7.00 -29.99 -12.53
CA LEU A 305 8.29 -29.95 -13.20
C LEU A 305 8.82 -28.52 -13.12
N GLN A 306 9.69 -28.25 -12.16
CA GLN A 306 10.14 -26.90 -11.85
C GLN A 306 10.60 -26.12 -13.10
N GLY A 307 9.95 -24.97 -13.38
CA GLY A 307 10.23 -24.12 -14.55
C GLY A 307 9.75 -24.68 -15.90
N ASN A 308 9.16 -25.89 -15.95
CA ASN A 308 8.75 -26.54 -17.19
C ASN A 308 7.24 -26.73 -17.32
N GLY A 309 6.54 -27.06 -16.23
CA GLY A 309 5.11 -27.33 -16.23
C GLY A 309 4.71 -28.41 -15.26
N VAL A 310 3.70 -29.20 -15.62
CA VAL A 310 3.12 -30.26 -14.81
C VAL A 310 2.90 -31.52 -15.63
N GLN A 311 2.91 -32.69 -14.99
CA GLN A 311 2.69 -34.00 -15.60
C GLN A 311 1.87 -34.87 -14.67
N ALA A 312 0.97 -35.70 -15.21
CA ALA A 312 0.23 -36.72 -14.46
C ALA A 312 -0.14 -37.91 -15.36
N MET A 313 -0.75 -38.94 -14.75
CA MET A 313 -1.36 -40.04 -15.48
C MET A 313 -2.89 -39.91 -15.40
N MET A 314 -3.57 -40.07 -16.54
CA MET A 314 -5.03 -40.07 -16.68
C MET A 314 -5.44 -41.24 -17.56
N HIS A 315 -6.25 -42.18 -17.07
CA HIS A 315 -6.67 -43.41 -17.78
C HIS A 315 -5.51 -44.24 -18.37
N GLY A 316 -4.34 -44.29 -17.69
CA GLY A 316 -3.15 -45.01 -18.14
C GLY A 316 -2.34 -44.28 -19.22
N LYS A 317 -2.73 -43.07 -19.61
CA LYS A 317 -1.99 -42.20 -20.52
C LYS A 317 -1.27 -41.06 -19.75
N CYS A 318 -0.12 -40.68 -20.26
CA CYS A 318 0.66 -39.58 -19.71
C CYS A 318 0.14 -38.24 -20.22
N ILE A 319 -0.36 -37.39 -19.35
CA ILE A 319 -0.79 -36.01 -19.70
C ILE A 319 0.24 -35.01 -19.21
N VAL A 320 0.57 -34.03 -20.05
CA VAL A 320 1.60 -33.03 -19.79
C VAL A 320 1.07 -31.65 -20.16
N GLY A 321 1.29 -30.68 -19.27
CA GLY A 321 1.04 -29.28 -19.48
C GLY A 321 2.27 -28.45 -19.19
N GLY A 322 2.62 -27.49 -20.05
CA GLY A 322 3.83 -26.72 -19.78
C GLY A 322 4.21 -25.66 -20.81
N SER A 323 5.42 -25.13 -20.62
CA SER A 323 6.00 -24.09 -21.48
C SER A 323 6.38 -24.61 -22.87
N LYS A 324 6.43 -23.72 -23.87
CA LYS A 324 6.91 -24.07 -25.24
C LYS A 324 8.23 -24.78 -25.21
N LYS A 325 9.22 -24.24 -24.47
CA LYS A 325 10.56 -24.81 -24.34
C LYS A 325 10.56 -26.26 -23.88
N TYR A 326 9.73 -26.59 -22.91
CA TYR A 326 9.61 -27.96 -22.43
C TYR A 326 8.92 -28.87 -23.44
N MET A 327 7.82 -28.40 -24.06
CA MET A 327 7.10 -29.20 -25.04
C MET A 327 7.89 -29.49 -26.31
N GLU A 328 8.76 -28.59 -26.75
CA GLU A 328 9.68 -28.82 -27.89
C GLU A 328 10.67 -29.97 -27.63
N THR A 329 10.92 -30.35 -26.37
CA THR A 329 11.71 -31.54 -26.04
C THR A 329 10.94 -32.85 -26.19
N LYS A 330 9.61 -32.76 -26.29
CA LYS A 330 8.71 -33.93 -26.34
C LYS A 330 8.13 -34.12 -27.73
N THR A 331 7.74 -33.05 -28.42
CA THR A 331 7.08 -33.11 -29.71
C THR A 331 7.46 -31.92 -30.60
N SER A 332 7.23 -32.05 -31.91
CA SER A 332 7.45 -30.95 -32.85
C SER A 332 6.29 -29.93 -32.80
N LEU A 333 6.57 -28.69 -32.45
CA LEU A 333 5.61 -27.58 -32.39
C LEU A 333 5.69 -26.65 -33.61
N LYS A 334 6.20 -27.13 -34.77
CA LYS A 334 6.42 -26.27 -35.95
C LYS A 334 5.15 -25.52 -36.38
N ASP A 335 4.00 -26.20 -36.41
CA ASP A 335 2.73 -25.63 -36.83
C ASP A 335 2.13 -24.64 -35.77
N ALA A 336 2.51 -24.78 -34.51
CA ALA A 336 2.08 -23.90 -33.43
C ALA A 336 2.95 -22.63 -33.28
N SER A 337 4.10 -22.55 -33.93
CA SER A 337 5.07 -21.46 -33.72
C SER A 337 4.56 -20.10 -34.20
N SER A 338 3.82 -20.03 -35.29
CA SER A 338 3.21 -18.77 -35.78
C SER A 338 2.15 -18.24 -34.81
N VAL A 339 1.27 -19.13 -34.35
CA VAL A 339 0.22 -18.80 -33.41
C VAL A 339 0.80 -18.42 -32.05
N TYR A 340 1.84 -19.13 -31.60
CA TYR A 340 2.59 -18.77 -30.38
C TYR A 340 3.14 -17.33 -30.43
N ASN A 341 3.79 -16.95 -31.52
CA ASN A 341 4.33 -15.61 -31.67
C ASN A 341 3.23 -14.54 -31.66
N GLN A 342 2.12 -14.81 -32.31
CA GLN A 342 0.96 -13.90 -32.31
C GLN A 342 0.42 -13.69 -30.89
N VAL A 343 0.08 -14.76 -30.16
CA VAL A 343 -0.55 -14.66 -28.83
C VAL A 343 0.40 -14.04 -27.81
N THR A 344 1.71 -14.28 -27.92
CA THR A 344 2.70 -13.63 -27.03
C THR A 344 2.85 -12.13 -27.32
N GLN A 345 2.78 -11.71 -28.58
CA GLN A 345 2.73 -10.29 -28.97
C GLN A 345 1.47 -9.58 -28.48
N GLU A 346 0.38 -10.32 -28.25
CA GLU A 346 -0.85 -9.81 -27.63
C GLU A 346 -0.78 -9.75 -26.09
N GLY A 347 0.36 -10.11 -25.48
CA GLY A 347 0.54 -10.11 -24.03
C GLY A 347 -0.07 -11.31 -23.31
N LYS A 348 -0.39 -12.37 -24.05
CA LYS A 348 -0.97 -13.60 -23.50
C LYS A 348 0.13 -14.63 -23.22
N THR A 349 -0.05 -15.44 -22.18
CA THR A 349 0.84 -16.55 -21.83
C THR A 349 0.26 -17.85 -22.34
N PRO A 350 0.85 -18.50 -23.36
CA PRO A 350 0.38 -19.78 -23.86
C PRO A 350 0.90 -20.93 -23.01
N LEU A 351 0.00 -21.84 -22.64
CA LEU A 351 0.26 -23.12 -21.99
C LEU A 351 -0.09 -24.23 -22.99
N PHE A 352 0.87 -25.12 -23.22
CA PHE A 352 0.75 -26.22 -24.18
C PHE A 352 0.35 -27.51 -23.46
N PHE A 353 -0.51 -28.31 -24.10
CA PHE A 353 -0.99 -29.56 -23.54
C PHE A 353 -0.83 -30.72 -24.54
N MET A 354 -0.46 -31.86 -23.98
CA MET A 354 -0.34 -33.11 -24.74
C MET A 354 -0.84 -34.29 -23.94
N GLU A 355 -1.24 -35.34 -24.64
CA GLU A 355 -1.56 -36.65 -24.11
C GLU A 355 -0.66 -37.70 -24.81
N ASP A 356 0.13 -38.42 -24.05
CA ASP A 356 1.24 -39.26 -24.55
C ASP A 356 2.12 -38.47 -25.53
N ASP A 357 2.20 -38.89 -26.81
CA ASP A 357 2.96 -38.21 -27.86
C ASP A 357 2.12 -37.29 -28.74
N VAL A 358 0.84 -37.10 -28.40
CA VAL A 358 -0.11 -36.28 -29.21
C VAL A 358 -0.22 -34.87 -28.65
N TYR A 359 0.18 -33.89 -29.44
CA TYR A 359 -0.07 -32.48 -29.14
C TYR A 359 -1.56 -32.15 -29.32
N LEU A 360 -2.24 -31.78 -28.24
CA LEU A 360 -3.68 -31.45 -28.25
C LEU A 360 -3.94 -29.98 -28.60
N GLY A 361 -3.06 -29.07 -28.19
CA GLY A 361 -3.24 -27.64 -28.41
C GLY A 361 -2.65 -26.79 -27.31
N MET A 362 -2.97 -25.50 -27.35
CA MET A 362 -2.59 -24.54 -26.33
C MET A 362 -3.79 -23.77 -25.77
N ILE A 363 -3.70 -23.39 -24.51
CA ILE A 363 -4.65 -22.49 -23.84
C ILE A 363 -3.88 -21.23 -23.49
N THR A 364 -4.40 -20.06 -23.86
CA THR A 364 -3.77 -18.79 -23.51
C THR A 364 -4.43 -18.21 -22.27
N VAL A 365 -3.58 -17.70 -21.37
CA VAL A 365 -4.00 -17.05 -20.15
C VAL A 365 -3.39 -15.65 -20.13
N ALA A 366 -4.17 -14.66 -19.72
CA ALA A 366 -3.67 -13.31 -19.52
C ALA A 366 -4.20 -12.75 -18.21
N ASP A 367 -3.36 -11.95 -17.56
CA ASP A 367 -3.73 -11.17 -16.37
C ASP A 367 -4.12 -9.77 -16.86
N PRO A 368 -5.41 -9.38 -16.76
CA PRO A 368 -5.87 -8.11 -17.31
C PRO A 368 -5.25 -6.93 -16.59
N ILE A 369 -4.96 -5.86 -17.36
CA ILE A 369 -4.49 -4.59 -16.81
C ILE A 369 -5.64 -3.95 -16.02
N LYS A 370 -5.36 -3.42 -14.84
CA LYS A 370 -6.34 -2.67 -14.06
C LYS A 370 -6.82 -1.44 -14.84
N LYS A 371 -8.08 -1.10 -14.68
CA LYS A 371 -8.74 -0.01 -15.43
C LYS A 371 -8.10 1.36 -15.22
N ASP A 372 -7.50 1.57 -14.06
CA ASP A 372 -6.85 2.83 -13.65
C ASP A 372 -5.34 2.86 -13.92
N SER A 373 -4.70 1.74 -14.25
CA SER A 373 -3.24 1.66 -14.41
C SER A 373 -2.70 2.59 -15.49
N GLN A 374 -3.34 2.64 -16.67
CA GLN A 374 -2.89 3.53 -17.75
C GLN A 374 -2.94 5.01 -17.34
N GLU A 375 -4.02 5.40 -16.68
CA GLU A 375 -4.20 6.78 -16.24
C GLU A 375 -3.20 7.14 -15.13
N ALA A 376 -2.97 6.23 -14.17
CA ALA A 376 -1.99 6.43 -13.09
C ALA A 376 -0.57 6.56 -13.65
N ILE A 377 -0.18 5.71 -14.61
CA ILE A 377 1.13 5.79 -15.27
C ILE A 377 1.28 7.12 -16.01
N ARG A 378 0.27 7.53 -16.78
CA ARG A 378 0.29 8.82 -17.48
C ARG A 378 0.39 10.01 -16.52
N GLN A 379 -0.26 9.96 -15.37
CA GLN A 379 -0.16 11.01 -14.35
C GLN A 379 1.25 11.09 -13.76
N LEU A 380 1.90 9.96 -13.47
CA LEU A 380 3.30 9.93 -13.02
C LEU A 380 4.24 10.53 -14.07
N GLU A 381 4.10 10.17 -15.34
CA GLU A 381 4.90 10.73 -16.43
C GLU A 381 4.69 12.24 -16.62
N ASN A 382 3.43 12.72 -16.48
CA ASN A 382 3.12 14.15 -16.51
C ASN A 382 3.75 14.93 -15.34
N MET A 383 4.05 14.27 -14.23
CA MET A 383 4.82 14.84 -13.12
C MET A 383 6.33 14.81 -13.36
N GLY A 384 6.79 14.32 -14.50
CA GLY A 384 8.21 14.17 -14.85
C GLY A 384 8.87 12.94 -14.21
N ILE A 385 8.09 11.98 -13.75
CA ILE A 385 8.57 10.75 -13.15
C ILE A 385 8.63 9.66 -14.23
N GLU A 386 9.79 9.05 -14.39
CA GLU A 386 9.96 7.91 -15.28
C GLU A 386 9.32 6.65 -14.68
N VAL A 387 8.45 5.97 -15.43
CA VAL A 387 7.83 4.72 -14.99
C VAL A 387 8.49 3.54 -15.70
N VAL A 388 8.92 2.55 -14.92
CA VAL A 388 9.50 1.31 -15.44
C VAL A 388 8.72 0.12 -14.90
N MET A 389 8.55 -0.93 -15.72
CA MET A 389 7.92 -2.17 -15.31
C MET A 389 8.96 -3.24 -15.00
N ILE A 390 8.77 -3.95 -13.90
CA ILE A 390 9.58 -5.11 -13.51
C ILE A 390 8.71 -6.37 -13.61
N THR A 391 9.23 -7.41 -14.27
CA THR A 391 8.49 -8.68 -14.40
C THR A 391 9.43 -9.85 -14.63
N GLY A 392 9.01 -11.04 -14.21
CA GLY A 392 9.66 -12.31 -14.55
C GLY A 392 9.14 -12.97 -15.83
N ASP A 393 8.26 -12.30 -16.60
CA ASP A 393 7.70 -12.84 -17.83
C ASP A 393 8.75 -12.89 -18.96
N ASN A 394 8.42 -13.62 -20.03
CA ASN A 394 9.23 -13.53 -21.24
C ASN A 394 9.13 -12.13 -21.87
N GLU A 395 10.19 -11.73 -22.56
CA GLU A 395 10.35 -10.39 -23.14
C GLU A 395 9.18 -9.95 -24.03
N ALA A 396 8.64 -10.86 -24.85
CA ALA A 396 7.57 -10.53 -25.79
C ALA A 396 6.26 -10.19 -25.04
N THR A 397 5.87 -11.00 -24.05
CA THR A 397 4.70 -10.76 -23.21
C THR A 397 4.88 -9.50 -22.36
N ALA A 398 6.07 -9.31 -21.79
CA ALA A 398 6.40 -8.15 -20.97
C ALA A 398 6.28 -6.84 -21.76
N ASN A 399 6.86 -6.78 -22.97
CA ASN A 399 6.78 -5.61 -23.83
C ASN A 399 5.34 -5.33 -24.31
N ALA A 400 4.56 -6.37 -24.59
CA ALA A 400 3.16 -6.21 -24.99
C ALA A 400 2.32 -5.58 -23.86
N ILE A 401 2.47 -6.06 -22.63
CA ILE A 401 1.77 -5.51 -21.44
C ILE A 401 2.25 -4.08 -21.16
N ALA A 402 3.56 -3.82 -21.21
CA ALA A 402 4.13 -2.48 -21.02
C ALA A 402 3.56 -1.48 -22.02
N HIS A 403 3.52 -1.85 -23.31
CA HIS A 403 2.94 -1.01 -24.36
C HIS A 403 1.44 -0.74 -24.10
N GLN A 404 0.67 -1.75 -23.73
CA GLN A 404 -0.74 -1.59 -23.37
C GLN A 404 -0.93 -0.70 -22.13
N ALA A 405 -0.05 -0.80 -21.14
CA ALA A 405 -0.09 0.01 -19.93
C ALA A 405 0.46 1.44 -20.11
N GLY A 406 1.17 1.71 -21.22
CA GLY A 406 1.82 2.98 -21.50
C GLY A 406 3.24 3.09 -20.92
N VAL A 407 3.83 2.00 -20.42
CA VAL A 407 5.20 1.98 -19.89
C VAL A 407 6.22 1.80 -21.01
N GLN A 408 7.28 2.61 -21.01
CA GLN A 408 8.30 2.61 -22.07
C GLN A 408 9.47 1.66 -21.81
N LYS A 409 9.76 1.35 -20.54
CA LYS A 409 10.92 0.51 -20.15
C LYS A 409 10.51 -0.68 -19.32
N VAL A 410 11.05 -1.84 -19.64
CA VAL A 410 10.80 -3.12 -18.97
C VAL A 410 12.12 -3.73 -18.53
N TYR A 411 12.13 -4.30 -17.33
CA TYR A 411 13.28 -5.00 -16.74
C TYR A 411 12.89 -6.37 -16.20
#